data_0ddc4d4f3a29ff17ad17c917f80e8e1e
#
_entry.id   0ddc4d4f3a29ff17ad17c917f80e8e1e
#
_cell.length_a   1.000
_cell.length_b   1.000
_cell.length_c   1.000
_cell.angle_alpha   90.00
_cell.angle_beta   90.00
_cell.angle_gamma   90.00
#
_symmetry.space_group_name_H-M   'P 1'
#
loop_
_entity.id
_entity.type
_entity.pdbx_description
1 polymer ?
#
loop_
_entity_poly.entity_id
_entity_poly.type
_entity_poly.pdbx_seq_one_letter_code
_entity_poly.pdbx_strand_id
1 'polypeptide(L)'
;MPRKITIHEVVLRDGIQNEKKIVSTEEKVKLINDLVNCGIRRIEVSSFVNPYLVPQMADAEELWSRIKRKKAVVYAALILSEKGLDRAIRCKVPHVGVYVSASETHSRKNSNMSVAEAVKVARLLIDKAHSAGMEVRAGVMNAFGCAYEGKVPAGKVIKLVRDYIKRETDEICLADTSGVGNPLQVKNLVKRVQDIAGAMPISLHLHNTRGLGLANVWAAVNEGVSVFDTSLGGLGGCPFIVGARGNIATEDTVNLLHETGIKTGIKLDKLIEASLCFEHYMGQTFPATVSHLTHCRVST
;
A
#
# COMPACT_ATOMS: atom_id res chain seq x y z
N MET A 1 1.82 -15.42 -16.27
CA MET A 1 1.22 -15.18 -14.95
C MET A 1 2.15 -15.68 -13.84
N PRO A 2 2.35 -14.95 -12.76
CA PRO A 2 3.13 -15.41 -11.61
C PRO A 2 2.41 -16.58 -10.92
N ARG A 3 3.18 -17.59 -10.47
CA ARG A 3 2.64 -18.73 -9.71
C ARG A 3 2.36 -18.39 -8.24
N LYS A 4 2.94 -17.29 -7.75
CA LYS A 4 2.81 -16.82 -6.38
C LYS A 4 2.74 -15.29 -6.36
N ILE A 5 1.81 -14.77 -5.56
CA ILE A 5 1.65 -13.33 -5.32
C ILE A 5 1.90 -13.03 -3.84
N THR A 6 2.58 -11.91 -3.60
CA THR A 6 2.82 -11.37 -2.26
C THR A 6 1.82 -10.25 -2.00
N ILE A 7 1.10 -10.36 -0.92
CA ILE A 7 0.25 -9.29 -0.38
C ILE A 7 1.10 -8.42 0.55
N HIS A 8 1.07 -7.12 0.30
CA HIS A 8 1.60 -6.10 1.20
C HIS A 8 0.41 -5.45 1.91
N GLU A 9 0.22 -5.84 3.16
CA GLU A 9 -0.90 -5.37 3.98
C GLU A 9 -0.65 -3.94 4.47
N VAL A 10 -1.56 -3.02 4.15
CA VAL A 10 -1.42 -1.61 4.48
C VAL A 10 -2.48 -1.08 5.46
N VAL A 11 -3.29 -1.96 6.06
CA VAL A 11 -4.37 -1.57 6.98
C VAL A 11 -3.88 -0.69 8.12
N LEU A 12 -2.73 -1.01 8.70
CA LEU A 12 -2.18 -0.30 9.87
C LEU A 12 -1.67 1.11 9.55
N ARG A 13 -1.45 1.42 8.28
CA ARG A 13 -1.07 2.76 7.83
C ARG A 13 -2.20 3.40 7.01
N ASP A 14 -2.39 2.93 5.76
CA ASP A 14 -3.33 3.52 4.82
C ASP A 14 -4.78 3.26 5.23
N GLY A 15 -5.05 2.04 5.69
CA GLY A 15 -6.37 1.61 6.11
C GLY A 15 -6.97 2.46 7.22
N ILE A 16 -6.24 2.62 8.31
CA ILE A 16 -6.75 3.34 9.50
C ILE A 16 -6.42 4.83 9.51
N GLN A 17 -5.58 5.32 8.59
CA GLN A 17 -5.04 6.69 8.65
C GLN A 17 -6.10 7.77 8.82
N ASN A 18 -7.25 7.61 8.17
CA ASN A 18 -8.35 8.59 8.18
C ASN A 18 -9.52 8.18 9.09
N GLU A 19 -9.39 7.08 9.83
CA GLU A 19 -10.43 6.61 10.74
C GLU A 19 -10.56 7.54 11.95
N LYS A 20 -11.82 7.81 12.34
CA LYS A 20 -12.10 8.69 13.49
C LYS A 20 -11.70 8.07 14.82
N LYS A 21 -11.91 6.76 14.94
CA LYS A 21 -11.52 6.01 16.14
C LYS A 21 -10.02 5.77 16.10
N ILE A 22 -9.31 6.30 17.10
CA ILE A 22 -7.87 6.03 17.26
C ILE A 22 -7.69 4.57 17.69
N VAL A 23 -6.94 3.83 16.92
CA VAL A 23 -6.58 2.44 17.23
C VAL A 23 -5.42 2.45 18.22
N SER A 24 -5.61 1.79 19.35
CA SER A 24 -4.56 1.71 20.39
C SER A 24 -3.33 0.93 19.91
N THR A 25 -2.18 1.22 20.48
CA THR A 25 -0.93 0.50 20.15
C THR A 25 -1.06 -1.00 20.44
N GLU A 26 -1.79 -1.38 21.52
CA GLU A 26 -2.10 -2.77 21.86
C GLU A 26 -2.84 -3.48 20.73
N GLU A 27 -3.90 -2.85 20.20
CA GLU A 27 -4.70 -3.44 19.16
C GLU A 27 -3.93 -3.50 17.83
N LYS A 28 -3.10 -2.50 17.52
CA LYS A 28 -2.19 -2.54 16.36
C LYS A 28 -1.21 -3.71 16.46
N VAL A 29 -0.60 -3.94 17.63
CA VAL A 29 0.31 -5.09 17.88
C VAL A 29 -0.44 -6.41 17.76
N LYS A 30 -1.65 -6.51 18.30
CA LYS A 30 -2.51 -7.69 18.17
C LYS A 30 -2.80 -7.97 16.69
N LEU A 31 -3.25 -6.96 15.95
CA LEU A 31 -3.57 -7.08 14.53
C LEU A 31 -2.36 -7.52 13.69
N ILE A 32 -1.16 -6.98 13.96
CA ILE A 32 0.08 -7.43 13.31
C ILE A 32 0.29 -8.93 13.53
N ASN A 33 0.11 -9.40 14.78
CA ASN A 33 0.29 -10.83 15.10
C ASN A 33 -0.74 -11.69 14.37
N ASP A 34 -2.01 -11.27 14.32
CA ASP A 34 -3.08 -11.98 13.65
C ASP A 34 -2.81 -12.08 12.15
N LEU A 35 -2.43 -10.96 11.50
CA LEU A 35 -2.05 -10.92 10.08
C LEU A 35 -0.87 -11.87 9.78
N VAL A 36 0.17 -11.85 10.61
CA VAL A 36 1.32 -12.75 10.45
C VAL A 36 0.92 -14.22 10.63
N ASN A 37 0.00 -14.53 11.54
CA ASN A 37 -0.52 -15.87 11.78
C ASN A 37 -1.43 -16.35 10.64
N CYS A 38 -2.13 -15.43 9.96
CA CYS A 38 -2.88 -15.72 8.73
C CYS A 38 -1.97 -16.06 7.53
N GLY A 39 -0.69 -15.70 7.59
CA GLY A 39 0.27 -15.93 6.49
C GLY A 39 0.73 -14.68 5.76
N ILE A 40 0.31 -13.49 6.17
CA ILE A 40 0.85 -12.22 5.65
C ILE A 40 2.36 -12.16 5.95
N ARG A 41 3.15 -11.78 4.93
CA ARG A 41 4.61 -11.73 5.02
C ARG A 41 5.19 -10.35 4.71
N ARG A 42 4.34 -9.36 4.45
CA ARG A 42 4.76 -7.99 4.22
C ARG A 42 3.68 -7.04 4.77
N ILE A 43 4.07 -6.14 5.67
CA ILE A 43 3.15 -5.26 6.40
C ILE A 43 3.72 -3.85 6.43
N GLU A 44 2.94 -2.85 6.01
CA GLU A 44 3.21 -1.44 6.27
C GLU A 44 2.67 -1.08 7.65
N VAL A 45 3.57 -1.03 8.63
CA VAL A 45 3.25 -0.94 10.06
C VAL A 45 2.73 0.43 10.46
N SER A 46 3.34 1.49 9.90
CA SER A 46 3.03 2.87 10.27
C SER A 46 3.61 3.86 9.26
N SER A 47 3.43 5.15 9.53
CA SER A 47 4.21 6.21 8.91
C SER A 47 4.85 7.11 9.99
N PHE A 48 6.04 7.64 9.70
CA PHE A 48 6.71 8.60 10.57
C PHE A 48 6.41 10.05 10.14
N VAL A 49 5.11 10.33 10.01
CA VAL A 49 4.59 11.67 9.70
C VAL A 49 4.44 12.52 10.96
N ASN A 50 4.08 13.80 10.78
CA ASN A 50 3.78 14.65 11.91
C ASN A 50 2.54 14.13 12.67
N PRO A 51 2.64 13.77 13.96
CA PRO A 51 1.54 13.19 14.74
C PRO A 51 0.35 14.15 14.91
N TYR A 52 0.57 15.45 14.86
CA TYR A 52 -0.51 16.44 14.90
C TYR A 52 -1.36 16.46 13.61
N LEU A 53 -0.77 16.08 12.47
CA LEU A 53 -1.49 16.00 11.20
C LEU A 53 -2.16 14.64 11.00
N VAL A 54 -1.56 13.57 11.54
CA VAL A 54 -2.08 12.20 11.43
C VAL A 54 -2.03 11.55 12.83
N PRO A 55 -3.02 11.81 13.69
CA PRO A 55 -3.06 11.28 15.06
C PRO A 55 -2.99 9.75 15.15
N GLN A 56 -3.52 9.04 14.16
CA GLN A 56 -3.43 7.57 14.07
C GLN A 56 -1.98 7.05 14.07
N MET A 57 -1.00 7.86 13.65
CA MET A 57 0.41 7.50 13.56
C MET A 57 1.25 8.09 14.69
N ALA A 58 0.60 8.67 15.72
CA ALA A 58 1.30 9.32 16.82
C ALA A 58 2.15 8.36 17.66
N ASP A 59 1.75 7.11 17.72
CA ASP A 59 2.39 6.01 18.46
C ASP A 59 3.44 5.22 17.65
N ALA A 60 3.89 5.74 16.51
CA ALA A 60 4.76 4.99 15.60
C ALA A 60 6.00 4.39 16.31
N GLU A 61 6.75 5.18 17.08
CA GLU A 61 7.94 4.71 17.79
C GLU A 61 7.61 3.63 18.83
N GLU A 62 6.54 3.83 19.59
CA GLU A 62 6.08 2.85 20.59
C GLU A 62 5.69 1.55 19.89
N LEU A 63 4.89 1.61 18.83
CA LEU A 63 4.48 0.45 18.05
C LEU A 63 5.70 -0.33 17.55
N TRP A 64 6.68 0.37 16.95
CA TRP A 64 7.90 -0.27 16.46
C TRP A 64 8.75 -0.91 17.58
N SER A 65 8.72 -0.38 18.78
CA SER A 65 9.40 -0.97 19.95
C SER A 65 8.73 -2.24 20.48
N ARG A 66 7.40 -2.37 20.29
CA ARG A 66 6.58 -3.47 20.82
C ARG A 66 6.41 -4.64 19.86
N ILE A 67 6.68 -4.45 18.56
CA ILE A 67 6.55 -5.50 17.55
C ILE A 67 7.62 -6.58 17.77
N LYS A 68 7.19 -7.83 17.91
CA LYS A 68 8.07 -9.01 17.87
C LYS A 68 8.33 -9.39 16.42
N ARG A 69 9.36 -8.79 15.80
CA ARG A 69 9.66 -8.99 14.38
C ARG A 69 10.05 -10.43 14.11
N LYS A 70 9.35 -11.08 13.14
CA LYS A 70 9.69 -12.43 12.66
C LYS A 70 10.56 -12.30 11.41
N LYS A 71 11.65 -13.08 11.33
CA LYS A 71 12.63 -13.03 10.23
C LYS A 71 12.02 -13.21 8.83
N ALA A 72 10.92 -13.98 8.72
CA ALA A 72 10.25 -14.25 7.45
C ALA A 72 9.21 -13.17 7.06
N VAL A 73 9.13 -12.05 7.78
CA VAL A 73 8.15 -10.97 7.56
C VAL A 73 8.88 -9.67 7.32
N VAL A 74 8.55 -8.99 6.23
CA VAL A 74 9.00 -7.62 5.93
C VAL A 74 8.08 -6.64 6.64
N TYR A 75 8.65 -5.80 7.48
CA TYR A 75 7.96 -4.71 8.16
C TYR A 75 8.44 -3.39 7.56
N ALA A 76 7.51 -2.61 7.02
CA ALA A 76 7.79 -1.37 6.32
C ALA A 76 7.14 -0.17 6.99
N ALA A 77 7.61 1.04 6.69
CA ALA A 77 6.98 2.28 7.07
C ALA A 77 7.00 3.32 5.95
N LEU A 78 5.99 4.19 5.90
CA LEU A 78 5.95 5.31 4.98
C LEU A 78 6.76 6.49 5.54
N ILE A 79 7.56 7.14 4.68
CA ILE A 79 8.39 8.30 5.00
C ILE A 79 8.09 9.44 4.04
N LEU A 80 7.81 10.64 4.58
CA LEU A 80 7.51 11.84 3.79
C LEU A 80 8.46 13.01 4.05
N SER A 81 9.39 12.88 5.03
CA SER A 81 10.32 13.95 5.41
C SER A 81 11.59 13.42 6.03
N GLU A 82 12.65 14.23 6.04
CA GLU A 82 13.91 13.88 6.70
C GLU A 82 13.74 13.61 8.19
N LYS A 83 12.96 14.45 8.90
CA LYS A 83 12.65 14.23 10.32
C LYS A 83 11.96 12.88 10.55
N GLY A 84 11.05 12.48 9.64
CA GLY A 84 10.41 11.18 9.67
C GLY A 84 11.41 10.04 9.43
N LEU A 85 12.32 10.20 8.48
CA LEU A 85 13.37 9.22 8.20
C LEU A 85 14.31 9.06 9.40
N ASP A 86 14.72 10.14 10.05
CA ASP A 86 15.57 10.08 11.26
C ASP A 86 14.89 9.31 12.41
N ARG A 87 13.57 9.47 12.56
CA ARG A 87 12.76 8.69 13.52
C ARG A 87 12.74 7.20 13.14
N ALA A 88 12.53 6.88 11.86
CA ALA A 88 12.54 5.51 11.37
C ALA A 88 13.90 4.83 11.54
N ILE A 89 15.00 5.55 11.28
CA ILE A 89 16.37 5.04 11.50
C ILE A 89 16.58 4.68 12.97
N ARG A 90 16.17 5.56 13.91
CA ARG A 90 16.25 5.24 15.36
C ARG A 90 15.45 4.02 15.75
N CYS A 91 14.31 3.78 15.10
CA CYS A 91 13.48 2.58 15.30
C CYS A 91 14.01 1.34 14.56
N LYS A 92 15.12 1.47 13.84
CA LYS A 92 15.73 0.38 13.04
C LYS A 92 14.70 -0.23 12.07
N VAL A 93 13.95 0.63 11.37
CA VAL A 93 13.01 0.22 10.33
C VAL A 93 13.82 -0.34 9.16
N PRO A 94 13.56 -1.58 8.71
CA PRO A 94 14.39 -2.19 7.66
C PRO A 94 13.98 -1.77 6.25
N HIS A 95 12.73 -1.35 6.05
CA HIS A 95 12.15 -1.10 4.74
C HIS A 95 11.26 0.14 4.76
N VAL A 96 11.47 1.08 3.85
CA VAL A 96 10.71 2.34 3.80
C VAL A 96 10.08 2.60 2.45
N GLY A 97 8.88 3.19 2.48
CA GLY A 97 8.18 3.71 1.30
C GLY A 97 8.42 5.22 1.15
N VAL A 98 8.82 5.66 -0.05
CA VAL A 98 8.97 7.07 -0.42
C VAL A 98 8.13 7.33 -1.68
N TYR A 99 7.21 8.30 -1.63
CA TYR A 99 6.23 8.49 -2.69
C TYR A 99 6.19 9.93 -3.22
N VAL A 100 6.04 10.07 -4.55
CA VAL A 100 5.82 11.34 -5.23
C VAL A 100 4.56 11.23 -6.10
N SER A 101 3.75 12.29 -6.12
CA SER A 101 2.57 12.35 -6.99
C SER A 101 2.94 12.72 -8.44
N ALA A 102 2.30 12.08 -9.41
CA ALA A 102 2.37 12.49 -10.81
C ALA A 102 1.45 13.67 -11.15
N SER A 103 0.59 14.10 -10.20
CA SER A 103 -0.34 15.25 -10.31
C SER A 103 0.18 16.43 -9.50
N GLU A 104 0.28 17.59 -10.12
CA GLU A 104 0.73 18.83 -9.48
C GLU A 104 -0.26 19.28 -8.39
N THR A 105 -1.55 19.27 -8.71
CA THR A 105 -2.60 19.65 -7.77
C THR A 105 -2.65 18.74 -6.55
N HIS A 106 -2.55 17.42 -6.76
CA HIS A 106 -2.51 16.48 -5.65
C HIS A 106 -1.24 16.65 -4.82
N SER A 107 -0.08 16.85 -5.43
CA SER A 107 1.19 17.08 -4.71
C SER A 107 1.07 18.28 -3.77
N ARG A 108 0.56 19.41 -4.29
CA ARG A 108 0.35 20.63 -3.47
C ARG A 108 -0.64 20.41 -2.32
N LYS A 109 -1.75 19.72 -2.58
CA LYS A 109 -2.77 19.45 -1.53
C LYS A 109 -2.30 18.45 -0.48
N ASN A 110 -1.54 17.42 -0.89
CA ASN A 110 -1.14 16.31 -0.02
C ASN A 110 0.13 16.62 0.79
N SER A 111 1.10 17.29 0.19
CA SER A 111 2.42 17.53 0.81
C SER A 111 2.83 19.00 0.85
N ASN A 112 1.96 19.92 0.39
CA ASN A 112 2.25 21.34 0.25
C ASN A 112 3.50 21.65 -0.61
N MET A 113 3.82 20.78 -1.55
CA MET A 113 4.96 20.88 -2.46
C MET A 113 4.52 20.71 -3.92
N SER A 114 5.19 21.41 -4.83
CA SER A 114 5.16 21.07 -6.26
C SER A 114 5.74 19.67 -6.48
N VAL A 115 5.41 19.05 -7.62
CA VAL A 115 6.02 17.76 -7.99
C VAL A 115 7.54 17.86 -8.05
N ALA A 116 8.08 18.97 -8.55
CA ALA A 116 9.52 19.18 -8.64
C ALA A 116 10.21 19.26 -7.27
N GLU A 117 9.59 19.92 -6.29
CA GLU A 117 10.08 19.97 -4.91
C GLU A 117 9.97 18.58 -4.25
N ALA A 118 8.83 17.90 -4.39
CA ALA A 118 8.63 16.55 -3.87
C ALA A 118 9.67 15.55 -4.43
N VAL A 119 10.04 15.66 -5.71
CA VAL A 119 11.12 14.86 -6.32
C VAL A 119 12.46 15.14 -5.65
N LYS A 120 12.79 16.42 -5.37
CA LYS A 120 14.05 16.75 -4.67
C LYS A 120 14.11 16.14 -3.28
N VAL A 121 13.00 16.24 -2.53
CA VAL A 121 12.89 15.63 -1.19
C VAL A 121 13.00 14.10 -1.30
N ALA A 122 12.27 13.47 -2.22
CA ALA A 122 12.30 12.03 -2.40
C ALA A 122 13.73 11.51 -2.70
N ARG A 123 14.48 12.20 -3.55
CA ARG A 123 15.88 11.85 -3.85
C ARG A 123 16.74 11.82 -2.59
N LEU A 124 16.64 12.87 -1.78
CA LEU A 124 17.40 12.98 -0.54
C LEU A 124 17.00 11.87 0.46
N LEU A 125 15.71 11.57 0.56
CA LEU A 125 15.20 10.49 1.43
C LEU A 125 15.70 9.11 0.98
N ILE A 126 15.70 8.83 -0.33
CA ILE A 126 16.19 7.57 -0.90
C ILE A 126 17.68 7.41 -0.60
N ASP A 127 18.50 8.40 -0.94
CA ASP A 127 19.95 8.36 -0.74
C ASP A 127 20.31 8.17 0.75
N LYS A 128 19.62 8.87 1.65
CA LYS A 128 19.83 8.79 3.10
C LYS A 128 19.36 7.46 3.68
N ALA A 129 18.23 6.90 3.19
CA ALA A 129 17.72 5.60 3.62
C ALA A 129 18.69 4.47 3.22
N HIS A 130 19.17 4.46 1.96
CA HIS A 130 20.20 3.51 1.52
C HIS A 130 21.50 3.64 2.33
N SER A 131 21.95 4.87 2.61
CA SER A 131 23.13 5.10 3.47
C SER A 131 22.95 4.56 4.88
N ALA A 132 21.71 4.44 5.36
CA ALA A 132 21.36 3.83 6.64
C ALA A 132 21.11 2.31 6.56
N GLY A 133 21.33 1.68 5.40
CA GLY A 133 21.14 0.24 5.18
C GLY A 133 19.67 -0.20 5.09
N MET A 134 18.77 0.72 4.75
CA MET A 134 17.34 0.43 4.59
C MET A 134 17.03 0.12 3.12
N GLU A 135 16.11 -0.83 2.88
CA GLU A 135 15.52 -1.02 1.55
C GLU A 135 14.47 0.08 1.27
N VAL A 136 14.44 0.55 0.02
CA VAL A 136 13.57 1.66 -0.39
C VAL A 136 12.61 1.24 -1.49
N ARG A 137 11.32 1.31 -1.18
CA ARG A 137 10.23 1.23 -2.15
C ARG A 137 9.84 2.63 -2.60
N ALA A 138 10.08 2.95 -3.88
CA ALA A 138 9.74 4.26 -4.43
C ALA A 138 8.40 4.20 -5.18
N GLY A 139 7.45 5.07 -4.81
CA GLY A 139 6.10 5.04 -5.34
C GLY A 139 5.71 6.27 -6.15
N VAL A 140 4.88 6.05 -7.18
CA VAL A 140 4.25 7.12 -7.97
C VAL A 140 2.77 7.15 -7.64
N MET A 141 2.33 8.15 -6.89
CA MET A 141 0.91 8.40 -6.61
C MET A 141 0.20 8.98 -7.83
N ASN A 142 -1.10 8.69 -7.97
CA ASN A 142 -1.94 9.09 -9.10
C ASN A 142 -1.37 8.62 -10.47
N ALA A 143 -0.76 7.44 -10.50
CA ALA A 143 -0.13 6.91 -11.71
C ALA A 143 -1.13 6.65 -12.86
N PHE A 144 -2.39 6.36 -12.54
CA PHE A 144 -3.43 6.00 -13.50
C PHE A 144 -4.46 7.12 -13.72
N GLY A 145 -4.36 8.21 -12.98
CA GLY A 145 -5.27 9.35 -13.05
C GLY A 145 -5.36 10.07 -11.72
N CYS A 146 -5.96 11.25 -11.73
CA CYS A 146 -6.10 12.11 -10.56
C CYS A 146 -7.52 12.64 -10.44
N ALA A 147 -8.10 12.62 -9.23
CA ALA A 147 -9.44 13.15 -8.97
C ALA A 147 -9.56 14.65 -9.30
N TYR A 148 -8.46 15.41 -9.22
CA TYR A 148 -8.44 16.85 -9.49
C TYR A 148 -8.13 17.21 -10.94
N GLU A 149 -7.16 16.50 -11.54
CA GLU A 149 -6.63 16.83 -12.90
C GLU A 149 -7.17 15.89 -13.98
N GLY A 150 -7.92 14.86 -13.58
CA GLY A 150 -8.40 13.84 -14.50
C GLY A 150 -7.26 12.96 -15.02
N LYS A 151 -7.04 12.97 -16.35
CA LYS A 151 -6.04 12.12 -17.00
C LYS A 151 -4.61 12.55 -16.65
N VAL A 152 -3.82 11.60 -16.14
CA VAL A 152 -2.38 11.77 -15.93
C VAL A 152 -1.64 11.13 -17.11
N PRO A 153 -0.85 11.91 -17.88
CA PRO A 153 -0.08 11.36 -18.99
C PRO A 153 0.97 10.34 -18.49
N ALA A 154 1.02 9.17 -19.10
CA ALA A 154 1.97 8.12 -18.72
C ALA A 154 3.45 8.59 -18.79
N GLY A 155 3.76 9.56 -19.64
CA GLY A 155 5.11 10.18 -19.70
C GLY A 155 5.56 10.83 -18.39
N LYS A 156 4.62 11.42 -17.60
CA LYS A 156 4.94 11.95 -16.26
C LYS A 156 5.34 10.82 -15.30
N VAL A 157 4.60 9.72 -15.31
CA VAL A 157 4.89 8.53 -14.49
C VAL A 157 6.25 7.93 -14.87
N ILE A 158 6.47 7.71 -16.16
CA ILE A 158 7.74 7.18 -16.69
C ILE A 158 8.95 8.06 -16.31
N LYS A 159 8.77 9.38 -16.30
CA LYS A 159 9.84 10.30 -15.87
C LYS A 159 10.22 10.09 -14.40
N LEU A 160 9.24 9.93 -13.51
CA LEU A 160 9.46 9.64 -12.08
C LEU A 160 10.11 8.26 -11.91
N VAL A 161 9.60 7.24 -12.59
CA VAL A 161 10.17 5.87 -12.55
C VAL A 161 11.63 5.86 -12.99
N ARG A 162 11.98 6.56 -14.07
CA ARG A 162 13.39 6.67 -14.51
C ARG A 162 14.28 7.36 -13.47
N ASP A 163 13.75 8.31 -12.72
CA ASP A 163 14.48 8.95 -11.64
C ASP A 163 14.74 7.97 -10.48
N TYR A 164 13.77 7.15 -10.14
CA TYR A 164 13.90 6.09 -9.13
C TYR A 164 14.92 5.01 -9.55
N ILE A 165 14.85 4.55 -10.80
CA ILE A 165 15.82 3.58 -11.34
C ILE A 165 17.26 4.12 -11.23
N LYS A 166 17.49 5.40 -11.55
CA LYS A 166 18.80 6.03 -11.42
C LYS A 166 19.31 6.10 -9.97
N ARG A 167 18.41 5.97 -9.00
CA ARG A 167 18.72 5.97 -7.56
C ARG A 167 18.77 4.57 -6.97
N GLU A 168 18.72 3.55 -7.84
CA GLU A 168 18.85 2.14 -7.45
C GLU A 168 17.86 1.74 -6.34
N THR A 169 16.60 2.29 -6.40
CA THR A 169 15.56 1.88 -5.46
C THR A 169 15.27 0.38 -5.59
N ASP A 170 14.90 -0.26 -4.50
CA ASP A 170 14.73 -1.72 -4.45
C ASP A 170 13.41 -2.19 -5.05
N GLU A 171 12.40 -1.31 -5.14
CA GLU A 171 11.09 -1.60 -5.70
C GLU A 171 10.40 -0.33 -6.21
N ILE A 172 9.65 -0.45 -7.30
CA ILE A 172 8.77 0.60 -7.83
C ILE A 172 7.32 0.26 -7.52
N CYS A 173 6.57 1.21 -6.93
CA CYS A 173 5.15 1.11 -6.71
C CYS A 173 4.37 2.07 -7.62
N LEU A 174 3.36 1.57 -8.33
CA LEU A 174 2.42 2.40 -9.09
C LEU A 174 1.10 2.46 -8.32
N ALA A 175 0.69 3.66 -7.89
CA ALA A 175 -0.49 3.83 -7.07
C ALA A 175 -1.66 4.48 -7.82
N ASP A 176 -2.82 3.83 -7.79
CA ASP A 176 -4.12 4.39 -8.19
C ASP A 176 -4.78 5.10 -7.00
N THR A 177 -4.12 6.14 -6.51
CA THR A 177 -4.51 6.89 -5.31
C THR A 177 -5.95 7.41 -5.34
N SER A 178 -6.44 7.74 -6.53
CA SER A 178 -7.81 8.22 -6.73
C SER A 178 -8.81 7.10 -7.05
N GLY A 179 -8.36 5.88 -7.30
CA GLY A 179 -9.19 4.75 -7.71
C GLY A 179 -9.93 4.99 -9.03
N VAL A 180 -9.30 5.72 -9.97
CA VAL A 180 -9.90 6.08 -11.26
C VAL A 180 -9.32 5.29 -12.43
N GLY A 181 -8.32 4.45 -12.16
CA GLY A 181 -7.68 3.57 -13.13
C GLY A 181 -8.63 2.48 -13.64
N ASN A 182 -8.38 2.00 -14.85
CA ASN A 182 -9.08 0.89 -15.45
C ASN A 182 -8.09 -0.20 -15.93
N PRO A 183 -8.57 -1.44 -16.20
CA PRO A 183 -7.71 -2.57 -16.56
C PRO A 183 -6.79 -2.30 -17.76
N LEU A 184 -7.27 -1.59 -18.78
CA LEU A 184 -6.48 -1.28 -19.96
C LEU A 184 -5.34 -0.28 -19.65
N GLN A 185 -5.61 0.71 -18.80
CA GLN A 185 -4.59 1.66 -18.35
C GLN A 185 -3.54 0.94 -17.48
N VAL A 186 -3.97 0.07 -16.56
CA VAL A 186 -3.07 -0.74 -15.73
C VAL A 186 -2.16 -1.59 -16.60
N LYS A 187 -2.73 -2.37 -17.53
CA LYS A 187 -1.98 -3.19 -18.48
C LYS A 187 -0.92 -2.37 -19.22
N ASN A 188 -1.35 -1.26 -19.84
CA ASN A 188 -0.48 -0.46 -20.70
C ASN A 188 0.64 0.24 -19.92
N LEU A 189 0.35 0.76 -18.71
CA LEU A 189 1.36 1.45 -17.91
C LEU A 189 2.36 0.46 -17.30
N VAL A 190 1.87 -0.69 -16.79
CA VAL A 190 2.75 -1.75 -16.25
C VAL A 190 3.75 -2.20 -17.31
N LYS A 191 3.32 -2.54 -18.52
CA LYS A 191 4.22 -2.92 -19.61
C LYS A 191 5.31 -1.86 -19.85
N ARG A 192 4.90 -0.61 -20.00
CA ARG A 192 5.85 0.50 -20.24
C ARG A 192 6.84 0.70 -19.11
N VAL A 193 6.43 0.43 -17.85
CA VAL A 193 7.34 0.51 -16.71
C VAL A 193 8.27 -0.69 -16.69
N GLN A 194 7.78 -1.90 -17.00
CA GLN A 194 8.62 -3.10 -17.12
C GLN A 194 9.72 -2.94 -18.16
N ASP A 195 9.39 -2.36 -19.32
CA ASP A 195 10.35 -2.12 -20.41
C ASP A 195 11.57 -1.28 -20.00
N ILE A 196 11.41 -0.42 -18.98
CA ILE A 196 12.49 0.45 -18.49
C ILE A 196 13.06 0.02 -17.14
N ALA A 197 12.31 -0.73 -16.34
CA ALA A 197 12.72 -1.19 -15.00
C ALA A 197 13.55 -2.48 -15.04
N GLY A 198 13.48 -3.23 -16.14
CA GLY A 198 14.21 -4.50 -16.26
C GLY A 198 13.80 -5.50 -15.18
N ALA A 199 14.75 -5.94 -14.38
CA ALA A 199 14.53 -6.92 -13.31
C ALA A 199 14.01 -6.29 -11.99
N MET A 200 13.89 -4.96 -11.90
CA MET A 200 13.44 -4.27 -10.69
C MET A 200 11.98 -4.66 -10.38
N PRO A 201 11.67 -5.05 -9.14
CA PRO A 201 10.31 -5.41 -8.74
C PRO A 201 9.33 -4.26 -8.93
N ILE A 202 8.13 -4.59 -9.46
CA ILE A 202 7.03 -3.65 -9.60
C ILE A 202 5.87 -4.13 -8.73
N SER A 203 5.34 -3.24 -7.90
CA SER A 203 4.14 -3.45 -7.13
C SER A 203 3.03 -2.47 -7.49
N LEU A 204 1.80 -2.81 -7.15
CA LEU A 204 0.66 -1.93 -7.34
C LEU A 204 -0.07 -1.67 -6.03
N HIS A 205 -0.44 -0.41 -5.83
CA HIS A 205 -1.37 0.04 -4.80
C HIS A 205 -2.64 0.51 -5.50
N LEU A 206 -3.73 -0.24 -5.32
CA LEU A 206 -4.96 -0.03 -6.06
C LEU A 206 -6.13 0.29 -5.13
N HIS A 207 -6.93 1.28 -5.52
CA HIS A 207 -8.17 1.62 -4.84
C HIS A 207 -9.39 1.07 -5.60
N ASN A 208 -10.45 0.76 -4.85
CA ASN A 208 -11.71 0.23 -5.37
C ASN A 208 -12.81 1.31 -5.48
N THR A 209 -12.43 2.58 -5.56
CA THR A 209 -13.35 3.73 -5.57
C THR A 209 -14.48 3.60 -6.59
N ARG A 210 -14.18 3.06 -7.79
CA ARG A 210 -15.13 2.86 -8.89
C ARG A 210 -15.54 1.38 -9.08
N GLY A 211 -15.23 0.50 -8.14
CA GLY A 211 -15.54 -0.93 -8.26
C GLY A 211 -14.65 -1.69 -9.27
N LEU A 212 -13.55 -1.08 -9.75
CA LEU A 212 -12.64 -1.71 -10.71
C LEU A 212 -11.38 -2.30 -10.07
N GLY A 213 -11.26 -2.24 -8.74
CA GLY A 213 -10.04 -2.64 -8.04
C GLY A 213 -9.58 -4.06 -8.38
N LEU A 214 -10.45 -5.07 -8.24
CA LEU A 214 -10.11 -6.46 -8.53
C LEU A 214 -9.88 -6.72 -10.03
N ALA A 215 -10.61 -6.03 -10.91
CA ALA A 215 -10.35 -6.10 -12.35
C ALA A 215 -8.97 -5.53 -12.70
N ASN A 216 -8.54 -4.47 -12.01
CA ASN A 216 -7.20 -3.91 -12.15
C ASN A 216 -6.11 -4.85 -11.60
N VAL A 217 -6.37 -5.54 -10.47
CA VAL A 217 -5.49 -6.62 -9.97
C VAL A 217 -5.30 -7.67 -11.04
N TRP A 218 -6.41 -8.19 -11.60
CA TRP A 218 -6.36 -9.23 -12.62
C TRP A 218 -5.62 -8.81 -13.89
N ALA A 219 -5.82 -7.57 -14.33
CA ALA A 219 -5.08 -7.02 -15.46
C ALA A 219 -3.56 -6.97 -15.18
N ALA A 220 -3.16 -6.57 -13.97
CA ALA A 220 -1.76 -6.50 -13.58
C ALA A 220 -1.12 -7.90 -13.41
N VAL A 221 -1.85 -8.86 -12.86
CA VAL A 221 -1.42 -10.27 -12.74
C VAL A 221 -1.10 -10.87 -14.11
N ASN A 222 -1.93 -10.57 -15.12
CA ASN A 222 -1.70 -11.01 -16.50
C ASN A 222 -0.43 -10.40 -17.12
N GLU A 223 0.00 -9.24 -16.64
CA GLU A 223 1.26 -8.60 -17.03
C GLU A 223 2.45 -8.99 -16.12
N GLY A 224 2.27 -9.97 -15.22
CA GLY A 224 3.35 -10.51 -14.41
C GLY A 224 3.63 -9.80 -13.09
N VAL A 225 2.82 -8.81 -12.70
CA VAL A 225 2.95 -8.18 -11.37
C VAL A 225 2.66 -9.20 -10.28
N SER A 226 3.52 -9.24 -9.27
CA SER A 226 3.48 -10.25 -8.20
C SER A 226 3.38 -9.67 -6.79
N VAL A 227 3.29 -8.35 -6.65
CA VAL A 227 3.14 -7.66 -5.35
C VAL A 227 2.00 -6.66 -5.42
N PHE A 228 1.06 -6.77 -4.49
CA PHE A 228 -0.09 -5.87 -4.39
C PHE A 228 -0.27 -5.37 -2.96
N ASP A 229 -0.49 -4.05 -2.84
CA ASP A 229 -0.97 -3.45 -1.60
C ASP A 229 -2.47 -3.73 -1.47
N THR A 230 -2.87 -4.19 -0.31
CA THR A 230 -4.26 -4.42 0.05
C THR A 230 -4.48 -3.99 1.49
N SER A 231 -5.71 -3.70 1.85
CA SER A 231 -6.06 -3.37 3.23
C SER A 231 -7.10 -4.34 3.76
N LEU A 232 -6.87 -4.87 4.95
CA LEU A 232 -7.82 -5.72 5.66
C LEU A 232 -9.19 -5.04 5.72
N GLY A 233 -10.23 -5.76 5.37
CA GLY A 233 -11.59 -5.24 5.28
C GLY A 233 -11.82 -4.24 4.15
N GLY A 234 -10.82 -3.88 3.36
CA GLY A 234 -10.91 -2.80 2.36
C GLY A 234 -10.92 -1.40 2.99
N LEU A 235 -10.38 -1.25 4.20
CA LEU A 235 -10.26 0.04 4.90
C LEU A 235 -9.33 1.01 4.16
N GLY A 236 -9.54 2.32 4.39
CA GLY A 236 -8.72 3.39 3.85
C GLY A 236 -9.39 4.07 2.65
N GLY A 237 -10.25 5.04 2.94
CA GLY A 237 -10.87 5.89 1.92
C GLY A 237 -9.90 6.92 1.35
N CYS A 238 -10.20 7.41 0.16
CA CYS A 238 -9.55 8.61 -0.36
C CYS A 238 -10.18 9.83 0.32
N PRO A 239 -9.45 10.60 1.14
CA PRO A 239 -10.02 11.75 1.85
C PRO A 239 -10.52 12.84 0.88
N PHE A 240 -10.13 12.75 -0.38
CA PHE A 240 -10.47 13.72 -1.43
C PHE A 240 -11.72 13.35 -2.24
N ILE A 241 -12.33 12.18 -1.99
CA ILE A 241 -13.54 11.72 -2.69
C ILE A 241 -14.54 11.23 -1.65
N VAL A 242 -15.61 11.99 -1.44
CA VAL A 242 -16.67 11.62 -0.50
C VAL A 242 -17.34 10.32 -0.93
N GLY A 243 -17.45 9.34 -0.02
CA GLY A 243 -18.06 8.03 -0.30
C GLY A 243 -17.15 7.07 -1.09
N ALA A 244 -15.89 7.42 -1.34
CA ALA A 244 -14.96 6.52 -2.00
C ALA A 244 -14.71 5.28 -1.14
N ARG A 245 -14.99 4.11 -1.70
CA ARG A 245 -14.43 2.86 -1.19
C ARG A 245 -12.91 2.96 -1.33
N GLY A 246 -12.18 2.64 -0.25
CA GLY A 246 -10.74 2.82 -0.21
C GLY A 246 -9.96 1.75 -0.96
N ASN A 247 -8.99 1.20 -0.27
CA ASN A 247 -8.14 0.14 -0.80
C ASN A 247 -8.95 -1.07 -1.30
N ILE A 248 -8.38 -1.85 -2.20
CA ILE A 248 -8.86 -3.21 -2.43
C ILE A 248 -8.75 -4.01 -1.14
N ALA A 249 -9.80 -4.77 -0.81
CA ALA A 249 -9.82 -5.60 0.38
C ALA A 249 -8.83 -6.78 0.24
N THR A 250 -8.11 -7.06 1.32
CA THR A 250 -7.15 -8.17 1.35
C THR A 250 -7.87 -9.49 1.15
N GLU A 251 -8.99 -9.71 1.80
CA GLU A 251 -9.81 -10.92 1.71
C GLU A 251 -10.32 -11.16 0.30
N ASP A 252 -10.92 -10.14 -0.31
CA ASP A 252 -11.48 -10.24 -1.66
C ASP A 252 -10.37 -10.50 -2.71
N THR A 253 -9.19 -9.85 -2.50
CA THR A 253 -8.03 -10.03 -3.37
C THR A 253 -7.44 -11.44 -3.22
N VAL A 254 -7.29 -11.93 -1.98
CA VAL A 254 -6.81 -13.30 -1.72
C VAL A 254 -7.76 -14.33 -2.28
N ASN A 255 -9.07 -14.12 -2.12
CA ASN A 255 -10.10 -14.99 -2.71
C ASN A 255 -9.98 -15.07 -4.24
N LEU A 256 -9.92 -13.91 -4.93
CA LEU A 256 -9.73 -13.86 -6.38
C LEU A 256 -8.50 -14.67 -6.82
N LEU A 257 -7.38 -14.52 -6.11
CA LEU A 257 -6.14 -15.21 -6.44
C LEU A 257 -6.24 -16.72 -6.23
N HIS A 258 -6.86 -17.16 -5.13
CA HIS A 258 -7.06 -18.58 -4.83
C HIS A 258 -7.99 -19.23 -5.84
N GLU A 259 -9.14 -18.60 -6.16
CA GLU A 259 -10.10 -19.11 -7.17
C GLU A 259 -9.48 -19.22 -8.58
N THR A 260 -8.42 -18.46 -8.84
CA THR A 260 -7.66 -18.51 -10.11
C THR A 260 -6.41 -19.39 -10.04
N GLY A 261 -6.23 -20.16 -8.95
CA GLY A 261 -5.13 -21.11 -8.77
C GLY A 261 -3.78 -20.47 -8.41
N ILE A 262 -3.76 -19.18 -8.03
CA ILE A 262 -2.54 -18.46 -7.68
C ILE A 262 -2.29 -18.54 -6.17
N LYS A 263 -1.11 -18.97 -5.79
CA LYS A 263 -0.73 -19.11 -4.37
C LYS A 263 -0.36 -17.77 -3.74
N THR A 264 -0.90 -17.48 -2.55
CA THR A 264 -0.49 -16.34 -1.72
C THR A 264 0.26 -16.78 -0.46
N GLY A 265 -0.01 -18.01 0.00
CA GLY A 265 0.44 -18.53 1.30
C GLY A 265 -0.37 -18.00 2.48
N ILE A 266 -1.48 -17.33 2.21
CA ILE A 266 -2.41 -16.78 3.20
C ILE A 266 -3.54 -17.77 3.44
N LYS A 267 -3.94 -17.95 4.69
CA LYS A 267 -5.08 -18.76 5.12
C LYS A 267 -6.31 -17.86 5.16
N LEU A 268 -7.15 -17.92 4.12
CA LEU A 268 -8.28 -17.02 3.94
C LEU A 268 -9.25 -17.04 5.12
N ASP A 269 -9.59 -18.22 5.65
CA ASP A 269 -10.49 -18.33 6.81
C ASP A 269 -9.98 -17.57 8.01
N LYS A 270 -8.67 -17.70 8.35
CA LYS A 270 -8.06 -16.98 9.45
C LYS A 270 -7.98 -15.46 9.20
N LEU A 271 -7.80 -15.07 7.94
CA LEU A 271 -7.79 -13.66 7.55
C LEU A 271 -9.19 -13.06 7.74
N ILE A 272 -10.24 -13.77 7.35
CA ILE A 272 -11.63 -13.36 7.58
C ILE A 272 -11.93 -13.25 9.08
N GLU A 273 -11.50 -14.21 9.91
CA GLU A 273 -11.64 -14.13 11.36
C GLU A 273 -10.96 -12.87 11.94
N ALA A 274 -9.72 -12.59 11.51
CA ALA A 274 -9.00 -11.38 11.94
C ALA A 274 -9.71 -10.10 11.49
N SER A 275 -10.25 -10.07 10.28
CA SER A 275 -11.03 -8.96 9.74
C SER A 275 -12.29 -8.69 10.56
N LEU A 276 -13.09 -9.71 10.83
CA LEU A 276 -14.33 -9.58 11.61
C LEU A 276 -14.06 -9.17 13.07
N CYS A 277 -12.98 -9.67 13.67
CA CYS A 277 -12.54 -9.22 14.99
C CYS A 277 -12.17 -7.74 14.99
N PHE A 278 -11.45 -7.27 13.97
CA PHE A 278 -11.06 -5.87 13.84
C PHE A 278 -12.25 -4.97 13.48
N GLU A 279 -13.18 -5.46 12.64
CA GLU A 279 -14.46 -4.80 12.35
C GLU A 279 -15.27 -4.56 13.63
N HIS A 280 -15.41 -5.59 14.46
CA HIS A 280 -16.07 -5.49 15.77
C HIS A 280 -15.37 -4.47 16.69
N TYR A 281 -14.03 -4.50 16.76
CA TYR A 281 -13.26 -3.52 17.52
C TYR A 281 -13.50 -2.11 16.99
N MET A 282 -13.50 -1.89 15.68
CA MET A 282 -13.73 -0.59 15.06
C MET A 282 -15.18 -0.10 15.25
N GLY A 283 -16.14 -1.01 15.41
CA GLY A 283 -17.56 -0.70 15.58
C GLY A 283 -18.22 -0.24 14.29
N GLN A 284 -17.75 -0.69 13.14
CA GLN A 284 -18.28 -0.36 11.82
C GLN A 284 -18.14 -1.56 10.87
N THR A 285 -19.04 -1.70 9.90
CA THR A 285 -18.95 -2.75 8.88
C THR A 285 -17.94 -2.37 7.81
N PHE A 286 -17.04 -3.30 7.48
CA PHE A 286 -16.01 -3.11 6.48
C PHE A 286 -16.51 -3.42 5.07
N PRO A 287 -15.93 -2.80 4.02
CA PRO A 287 -16.36 -3.01 2.64
C PRO A 287 -16.00 -4.36 2.01
N ALA A 288 -15.17 -5.20 2.65
CA ALA A 288 -14.80 -6.52 2.13
C ALA A 288 -16.03 -7.42 1.94
N THR A 289 -16.20 -7.97 0.74
CA THR A 289 -17.39 -8.77 0.40
C THR A 289 -17.30 -10.17 0.97
N VAL A 290 -16.15 -10.82 0.82
CA VAL A 290 -15.98 -12.25 1.17
C VAL A 290 -16.12 -12.48 2.67
N SER A 291 -15.77 -11.50 3.51
CA SER A 291 -15.85 -11.60 4.97
C SER A 291 -17.29 -11.76 5.49
N HIS A 292 -18.28 -11.29 4.74
CA HIS A 292 -19.69 -11.28 5.16
C HIS A 292 -20.54 -12.37 4.49
N LEU A 293 -19.94 -13.26 3.70
CA LEU A 293 -20.66 -14.37 3.07
C LEU A 293 -20.88 -15.48 4.08
N THR A 294 -22.12 -15.64 4.52
CA THR A 294 -22.51 -16.60 5.57
C THR A 294 -22.50 -18.07 5.14
N HIS A 295 -22.53 -18.44 3.85
CA HIS A 295 -22.65 -19.84 3.40
C HIS A 295 -22.17 -20.13 1.97
N CYS A 296 -21.12 -19.50 1.47
CA CYS A 296 -20.50 -19.91 0.20
C CYS A 296 -19.11 -20.54 0.41
N ARG A 297 -18.99 -21.51 1.34
CA ARG A 297 -17.85 -22.42 1.32
C ARG A 297 -18.17 -23.48 0.27
N VAL A 298 -17.77 -23.26 -0.98
CA VAL A 298 -17.65 -24.37 -1.93
C VAL A 298 -16.51 -25.23 -1.40
N SER A 299 -16.89 -26.37 -0.84
CA SER A 299 -15.92 -27.40 -0.44
C SER A 299 -15.22 -27.85 -1.72
N THR A 300 -13.96 -27.50 -1.88
CA THR A 300 -13.07 -28.05 -2.90
C THR A 300 -12.44 -29.31 -2.38
#